data_6c7af62138f13a1996397c97bdef6a7c
#
_entry.id   6c7af62138f13a1996397c97bdef6a7c
#
_cell.length_a   1.000
_cell.length_b   1.000
_cell.length_c   1.000
_cell.angle_alpha   90.00
_cell.angle_beta   90.00
_cell.angle_gamma   90.00
#
_symmetry.space_group_name_H-M   'P 1'
#
loop_
_entity.id
_entity.type
_entity.pdbx_description
1 polymer ?
#
loop_
_entity_poly.entity_id
_entity_poly.type
_entity_poly.pdbx_seq_one_letter_code
_entity_poly.pdbx_strand_id
1 'polypeptide(L)'
;VLPDTLTPTAADRNRDLLKPAEGYTYLYRLNCGGDAVTDSYGSEWEQDDSVYSHSWAERFGMNPFTASQGHITSRIHGLKSSSAASQHAAAPDAKLFQYFRWGRHALNYQFAVPDGEYRVELYFAEPWLGKHEGAGIDCEGERIFDVAINDSVVVDDLDLWAEAGFAGACKKVVDVKVKGGLLTISFPEVKVGEAIISAIAIAAKGEIGDAEKWNTAFKGS
;
A
#
# COMPACT_ATOMS: atom_id res chain seq x y z
N VAL A 1 -30.82 18.82 -5.62
CA VAL A 1 -30.38 18.12 -4.40
C VAL A 1 -29.59 16.92 -4.90
N LEU A 2 -28.26 17.02 -4.90
CA LEU A 2 -27.38 15.89 -5.20
C LEU A 2 -27.51 14.88 -4.04
N PRO A 3 -27.56 13.59 -4.32
CA PRO A 3 -27.65 12.61 -3.25
C PRO A 3 -26.37 12.59 -2.41
N ASP A 4 -26.54 12.44 -1.12
CA ASP A 4 -25.54 12.39 -0.03
C ASP A 4 -24.60 11.14 -0.11
N THR A 5 -24.41 10.59 -1.31
CA THR A 5 -23.74 9.30 -1.54
C THR A 5 -22.22 9.40 -1.75
N LEU A 6 -21.65 10.61 -1.71
CA LEU A 6 -20.20 10.82 -1.92
C LEU A 6 -19.40 10.95 -0.62
N THR A 7 -20.06 10.87 0.52
CA THR A 7 -19.36 10.81 1.82
C THR A 7 -19.32 9.34 2.24
N PRO A 8 -18.14 8.74 2.48
CA PRO A 8 -18.06 7.39 3.04
C PRO A 8 -18.96 7.30 4.27
N THR A 9 -19.81 6.30 4.33
CA THR A 9 -20.72 6.12 5.47
C THR A 9 -19.91 5.96 6.76
N ALA A 10 -20.50 6.30 7.91
CA ALA A 10 -19.82 6.13 9.21
C ALA A 10 -19.35 4.70 9.46
N ALA A 11 -19.99 3.69 8.84
CA ALA A 11 -19.59 2.29 8.85
C ALA A 11 -18.29 2.05 8.06
N ASP A 12 -18.05 2.80 6.98
CA ASP A 12 -16.84 2.70 6.17
C ASP A 12 -15.63 3.39 6.83
N ARG A 13 -15.88 4.33 7.75
CA ARG A 13 -14.84 5.11 8.44
C ARG A 13 -14.17 4.39 9.61
N ASN A 14 -14.55 3.18 9.93
CA ASN A 14 -14.08 2.45 11.12
C ASN A 14 -13.54 1.07 10.74
N ARG A 15 -12.92 0.96 9.57
CA ARG A 15 -12.36 -0.31 9.09
C ARG A 15 -11.07 -0.63 9.81
N ASP A 16 -10.99 -1.87 10.23
CA ASP A 16 -9.80 -2.47 10.84
C ASP A 16 -8.85 -2.94 9.73
N LEU A 17 -8.29 -1.97 8.98
CA LEU A 17 -7.53 -2.25 7.76
C LEU A 17 -6.24 -3.02 8.04
N LEU A 18 -5.63 -2.79 9.23
CA LEU A 18 -4.34 -3.38 9.59
C LEU A 18 -4.45 -4.67 10.39
N LYS A 19 -5.67 -5.10 10.75
CA LYS A 19 -5.86 -6.37 11.47
C LYS A 19 -5.26 -7.52 10.66
N PRO A 20 -4.28 -8.25 11.23
CA PRO A 20 -3.70 -9.40 10.55
C PRO A 20 -4.74 -10.45 10.21
N ALA A 21 -4.62 -11.08 9.05
CA ALA A 21 -5.50 -12.16 8.64
C ALA A 21 -5.21 -13.42 9.47
N GLU A 22 -6.25 -14.03 10.02
CA GLU A 22 -6.13 -15.26 10.80
C GLU A 22 -5.69 -16.44 9.93
N GLY A 23 -4.74 -17.23 10.42
CA GLY A 23 -4.22 -18.40 9.68
C GLY A 23 -3.22 -18.05 8.59
N TYR A 24 -2.67 -16.83 8.60
CA TYR A 24 -1.64 -16.41 7.67
C TYR A 24 -0.34 -16.04 8.41
N THR A 25 0.79 -16.39 7.81
CA THR A 25 2.14 -15.96 8.24
C THR A 25 2.63 -14.87 7.29
N TYR A 26 2.91 -13.68 7.82
CA TYR A 26 3.37 -12.55 7.03
C TYR A 26 4.89 -12.65 6.82
N LEU A 27 5.30 -12.63 5.53
CA LEU A 27 6.70 -12.65 5.11
C LEU A 27 7.26 -11.24 4.99
N TYR A 28 6.44 -10.32 4.50
CA TYR A 28 6.81 -8.92 4.27
C TYR A 28 5.69 -8.00 4.74
N ARG A 29 6.09 -6.92 5.37
CA ARG A 29 5.29 -5.73 5.64
C ARG A 29 6.17 -4.52 5.38
N LEU A 30 5.84 -3.73 4.37
CA LEU A 30 6.64 -2.62 3.88
C LEU A 30 5.86 -1.31 3.99
N ASN A 31 6.46 -0.29 4.61
CA ASN A 31 5.95 1.08 4.62
C ASN A 31 6.52 1.84 3.42
N CYS A 32 5.79 1.89 2.31
CA CYS A 32 6.27 2.44 1.05
C CYS A 32 6.63 3.92 1.16
N GLY A 33 7.91 4.22 0.94
CA GLY A 33 8.44 5.58 1.06
C GLY A 33 8.58 6.11 2.48
N GLY A 34 8.31 5.29 3.51
CA GLY A 34 8.39 5.67 4.92
C GLY A 34 9.42 4.88 5.72
N ASP A 35 9.66 5.37 6.95
CA ASP A 35 10.50 4.69 7.93
C ASP A 35 9.80 3.45 8.51
N ALA A 36 10.56 2.59 9.20
CA ALA A 36 9.99 1.46 9.93
C ALA A 36 8.98 1.94 10.98
N VAL A 37 7.88 1.21 11.13
CA VAL A 37 6.81 1.54 12.08
C VAL A 37 6.19 0.27 12.65
N THR A 38 5.77 0.32 13.91
CA THR A 38 4.95 -0.73 14.54
C THR A 38 3.51 -0.24 14.60
N ASP A 39 2.57 -1.01 14.04
CA ASP A 39 1.15 -0.68 14.03
C ASP A 39 0.46 -0.96 15.39
N SER A 40 -0.83 -0.65 15.48
CA SER A 40 -1.61 -0.85 16.71
C SER A 40 -1.85 -2.31 17.07
N TYR A 41 -1.58 -3.25 16.17
CA TYR A 41 -1.61 -4.69 16.41
C TYR A 41 -0.25 -5.27 16.82
N GLY A 42 0.79 -4.42 16.91
CA GLY A 42 2.15 -4.84 17.18
C GLY A 42 2.87 -5.45 15.99
N SER A 43 2.31 -5.31 14.79
CA SER A 43 2.99 -5.74 13.57
C SER A 43 4.08 -4.74 13.19
N GLU A 44 5.26 -5.25 12.89
CA GLU A 44 6.40 -4.46 12.44
C GLU A 44 6.33 -4.29 10.92
N TRP A 45 6.43 -3.04 10.45
CA TRP A 45 6.50 -2.65 9.05
C TRP A 45 7.90 -2.13 8.78
N GLU A 46 8.55 -2.70 7.79
CA GLU A 46 9.91 -2.33 7.40
C GLU A 46 9.90 -1.00 6.65
N GLN A 47 11.00 -0.26 6.76
CA GLN A 47 11.22 0.92 5.96
C GLN A 47 11.38 0.54 4.48
N ASP A 48 10.97 1.43 3.59
CA ASP A 48 11.17 1.27 2.16
C ASP A 48 12.59 1.70 1.80
N ASP A 49 13.49 0.74 1.71
CA ASP A 49 14.84 0.94 1.21
C ASP A 49 14.98 0.48 -0.25
N SER A 50 16.14 0.72 -0.85
CA SER A 50 16.44 0.38 -2.24
C SER A 50 16.43 -1.13 -2.54
N VAL A 51 16.33 -1.98 -1.53
CA VAL A 51 16.31 -3.44 -1.72
C VAL A 51 14.98 -3.90 -2.31
N TYR A 52 13.89 -3.24 -1.96
CA TYR A 52 12.54 -3.62 -2.40
C TYR A 52 12.07 -2.87 -3.66
N SER A 53 12.59 -1.67 -3.89
CA SER A 53 12.29 -0.86 -5.07
C SER A 53 13.33 -1.11 -6.16
N HIS A 54 13.27 -2.25 -6.82
CA HIS A 54 14.11 -2.47 -7.99
C HIS A 54 13.49 -1.78 -9.20
N SER A 55 13.97 -0.57 -9.49
CA SER A 55 13.89 -0.12 -10.87
C SER A 55 14.86 -0.99 -11.69
N TRP A 56 14.42 -1.50 -12.82
CA TRP A 56 15.28 -2.18 -13.81
C TRP A 56 16.53 -1.34 -14.17
N ALA A 57 16.43 -0.04 -14.02
CA ALA A 57 17.47 0.92 -14.29
C ALA A 57 18.71 0.74 -13.41
N GLU A 58 18.58 0.42 -12.13
CA GLU A 58 19.73 0.19 -11.25
C GLU A 58 20.51 -1.06 -11.63
N ARG A 59 19.82 -2.12 -12.06
CA ARG A 59 20.45 -3.39 -12.44
C ARG A 59 21.30 -3.32 -13.69
N PHE A 60 21.05 -2.34 -14.57
CA PHE A 60 21.74 -2.16 -15.86
C PHE A 60 22.55 -0.87 -15.94
N GLY A 61 22.81 -0.19 -14.82
CA GLY A 61 23.60 1.06 -14.79
C GLY A 61 22.92 2.23 -15.49
N MET A 62 21.62 2.16 -15.73
CA MET A 62 20.82 3.28 -16.19
C MET A 62 20.38 4.10 -14.98
N ASN A 63 20.36 5.42 -15.13
CA ASN A 63 19.96 6.34 -14.06
C ASN A 63 18.58 5.94 -13.51
N PRO A 64 18.48 5.50 -12.24
CA PRO A 64 17.20 5.02 -11.73
C PRO A 64 16.21 6.18 -11.69
N PHE A 65 15.13 6.06 -12.43
CA PHE A 65 13.91 6.76 -12.08
C PHE A 65 13.37 6.06 -10.83
N THR A 66 13.95 6.34 -9.68
CA THR A 66 13.38 5.93 -8.42
C THR A 66 11.99 6.52 -8.35
N ALA A 67 11.00 5.67 -8.11
CA ALA A 67 9.65 6.15 -7.84
C ALA A 67 9.73 7.23 -6.76
N SER A 68 9.11 8.37 -7.03
CA SER A 68 9.18 9.50 -6.12
C SER A 68 8.56 9.16 -4.77
N GLN A 69 9.13 9.71 -3.72
CA GLN A 69 8.63 9.58 -2.36
C GLN A 69 7.78 10.80 -2.03
N GLY A 70 6.67 10.60 -1.34
CA GLY A 70 5.80 11.66 -0.90
C GLY A 70 5.37 11.50 0.56
N HIS A 71 4.89 12.58 1.13
CA HIS A 71 4.39 12.64 2.50
C HIS A 71 3.17 13.53 2.59
N ILE A 72 2.15 13.07 3.33
CA ILE A 72 0.94 13.81 3.63
C ILE A 72 0.88 14.17 5.11
N THR A 73 0.66 15.44 5.43
CA THR A 73 0.53 15.93 6.81
C THR A 73 -0.90 15.95 7.33
N SER A 74 -1.87 15.76 6.44
CA SER A 74 -3.29 15.74 6.81
C SER A 74 -3.63 14.50 7.63
N ARG A 75 -4.71 14.60 8.42
CA ARG A 75 -5.23 13.48 9.18
C ARG A 75 -5.74 12.41 8.22
N ILE A 76 -5.30 11.17 8.42
CA ILE A 76 -5.80 10.01 7.68
C ILE A 76 -7.18 9.62 8.20
N HIS A 77 -8.12 9.40 7.29
CA HIS A 77 -9.49 8.98 7.57
C HIS A 77 -9.67 7.49 7.28
N GLY A 78 -10.73 6.89 7.81
CA GLY A 78 -11.05 5.49 7.55
C GLY A 78 -10.33 4.48 8.45
N LEU A 79 -9.43 4.93 9.33
CA LEU A 79 -8.77 4.07 10.30
C LEU A 79 -9.58 3.97 11.60
N LYS A 80 -9.60 2.78 12.19
CA LYS A 80 -10.17 2.57 13.51
C LYS A 80 -9.32 3.30 14.55
N SER A 81 -9.90 4.32 15.19
CA SER A 81 -9.23 5.03 16.28
C SER A 81 -9.17 4.14 17.52
N SER A 82 -7.97 3.76 17.94
CA SER A 82 -7.76 2.93 19.12
C SER A 82 -7.99 3.66 20.45
N SER A 83 -8.11 4.98 20.47
CA SER A 83 -8.51 5.73 21.68
C SER A 83 -8.84 7.21 21.38
N ALA A 84 -9.67 7.82 22.24
CA ALA A 84 -9.98 9.24 22.21
C ALA A 84 -8.75 10.15 22.48
N ALA A 85 -7.67 9.61 23.00
CA ALA A 85 -6.43 10.34 23.29
C ALA A 85 -5.55 10.57 22.05
N SER A 86 -5.76 9.86 20.95
CA SER A 86 -4.93 9.96 19.74
C SER A 86 -5.41 11.02 18.73
N GLN A 87 -6.23 11.96 19.14
CA GLN A 87 -6.70 13.02 18.23
C GLN A 87 -5.60 14.02 17.83
N HIS A 88 -4.44 14.02 18.49
CA HIS A 88 -3.36 14.99 18.24
C HIS A 88 -1.97 14.36 18.01
N ALA A 89 -1.77 13.09 18.32
CA ALA A 89 -0.57 12.37 17.93
C ALA A 89 -0.93 11.47 16.74
N ALA A 90 -0.11 11.48 15.68
CA ALA A 90 -0.30 10.54 14.57
C ALA A 90 -0.30 9.13 15.15
N ALA A 91 -1.49 8.50 15.17
CA ALA A 91 -1.58 7.10 15.59
C ALA A 91 -0.58 6.30 14.74
N PRO A 92 0.10 5.27 15.28
CA PRO A 92 1.06 4.47 14.53
C PRO A 92 0.50 4.03 13.18
N ASP A 93 -0.76 3.65 13.15
CA ASP A 93 -1.46 3.21 11.95
C ASP A 93 -1.55 4.30 10.87
N ALA A 94 -1.72 5.56 11.26
CA ALA A 94 -1.78 6.67 10.31
C ALA A 94 -0.46 6.88 9.57
N LYS A 95 0.67 6.55 10.18
CA LYS A 95 1.98 6.70 9.55
C LYS A 95 2.12 5.85 8.29
N LEU A 96 1.52 4.65 8.27
CA LEU A 96 1.52 3.78 7.10
C LEU A 96 0.81 4.38 5.89
N PHE A 97 -0.07 5.34 6.09
CA PHE A 97 -0.82 6.01 5.02
C PHE A 97 -0.34 7.44 4.78
N GLN A 98 0.51 7.96 5.64
CA GLN A 98 1.08 9.30 5.49
C GLN A 98 2.27 9.32 4.54
N TYR A 99 2.97 8.21 4.40
CA TYR A 99 4.06 8.05 3.44
C TYR A 99 3.57 7.24 2.24
N PHE A 100 4.18 7.48 1.09
CA PHE A 100 3.84 6.76 -0.13
C PHE A 100 4.94 6.88 -1.17
N ARG A 101 4.98 5.92 -2.09
CA ARG A 101 5.69 6.03 -3.36
C ARG A 101 4.69 6.34 -4.46
N TRP A 102 5.13 7.11 -5.44
CA TRP A 102 4.31 7.47 -6.59
C TRP A 102 5.13 7.52 -7.88
N GLY A 103 4.47 7.29 -9.01
CA GLY A 103 5.09 7.35 -10.32
C GLY A 103 4.20 6.78 -11.42
N ARG A 104 4.63 6.94 -12.67
CA ARG A 104 3.91 6.41 -13.85
C ARG A 104 4.50 5.12 -14.39
N HIS A 105 5.82 5.10 -14.64
CA HIS A 105 6.45 4.01 -15.39
C HIS A 105 7.51 3.25 -14.60
N ALA A 106 7.93 3.77 -13.47
CA ALA A 106 9.03 3.22 -12.68
C ALA A 106 8.58 2.64 -11.33
N LEU A 107 7.31 2.80 -10.95
CA LEU A 107 6.81 2.29 -9.69
C LEU A 107 6.60 0.78 -9.79
N ASN A 108 7.48 0.02 -9.15
CA ASN A 108 7.33 -1.42 -9.03
C ASN A 108 8.07 -1.94 -7.79
N TYR A 109 7.66 -3.10 -7.31
CA TYR A 109 8.27 -3.81 -6.20
C TYR A 109 8.46 -5.27 -6.56
N GLN A 110 9.54 -5.86 -6.05
CA GLN A 110 9.85 -7.27 -6.24
C GLN A 110 10.18 -7.90 -4.89
N PHE A 111 9.57 -9.04 -4.60
CA PHE A 111 9.75 -9.78 -3.37
C PHE A 111 10.14 -11.22 -3.69
N ALA A 112 11.24 -11.69 -3.09
CA ALA A 112 11.61 -13.08 -3.15
C ALA A 112 10.69 -13.89 -2.23
N VAL A 113 9.95 -14.84 -2.77
CA VAL A 113 9.05 -15.71 -2.01
C VAL A 113 9.11 -17.13 -2.56
N PRO A 114 8.98 -18.18 -1.73
CA PRO A 114 8.86 -19.55 -2.23
C PRO A 114 7.71 -19.70 -3.22
N ASP A 115 7.76 -20.74 -4.05
CA ASP A 115 6.59 -21.13 -4.84
C ASP A 115 5.43 -21.48 -3.89
N GLY A 116 4.26 -20.90 -4.14
CA GLY A 116 3.13 -21.09 -3.23
C GLY A 116 1.96 -20.14 -3.49
N GLU A 117 1.02 -20.18 -2.56
CA GLU A 117 -0.16 -19.31 -2.57
C GLU A 117 -0.01 -18.23 -1.51
N TYR A 118 -0.23 -16.97 -1.92
CA TYR A 118 -0.02 -15.79 -1.10
C TYR A 118 -1.24 -14.89 -1.09
N ARG A 119 -1.44 -14.26 0.05
CA ARG A 119 -2.32 -13.11 0.22
C ARG A 119 -1.47 -11.87 0.13
N VAL A 120 -1.77 -11.01 -0.84
CA VAL A 120 -1.15 -9.69 -0.99
C VAL A 120 -2.13 -8.63 -0.54
N GLU A 121 -1.70 -7.77 0.35
CA GLU A 121 -2.48 -6.66 0.87
C GLU A 121 -1.82 -5.36 0.44
N LEU A 122 -2.55 -4.54 -0.30
CA LEU A 122 -2.11 -3.26 -0.86
C LEU A 122 -2.87 -2.14 -0.17
N TYR A 123 -2.14 -1.17 0.38
CA TYR A 123 -2.70 -0.08 1.17
C TYR A 123 -2.46 1.25 0.48
N PHE A 124 -3.48 2.10 0.47
CA PHE A 124 -3.48 3.36 -0.26
C PHE A 124 -4.13 4.47 0.55
N ALA A 125 -3.74 5.72 0.26
CA ALA A 125 -4.46 6.93 0.64
C ALA A 125 -4.26 8.00 -0.42
N GLU A 126 -5.30 8.77 -0.77
CA GLU A 126 -5.19 9.88 -1.72
C GLU A 126 -4.56 11.12 -1.07
N PRO A 127 -3.34 11.54 -1.46
CA PRO A 127 -2.62 12.59 -0.73
C PRO A 127 -2.91 14.02 -1.18
N TRP A 128 -3.49 14.23 -2.37
CA TRP A 128 -3.56 15.56 -2.99
C TRP A 128 -4.94 15.97 -3.45
N LEU A 129 -5.67 15.06 -4.09
CA LEU A 129 -6.95 15.37 -4.72
C LEU A 129 -8.01 15.62 -3.65
N GLY A 130 -8.73 16.73 -3.78
CA GLY A 130 -9.76 17.14 -2.82
C GLY A 130 -9.23 17.83 -1.57
N LYS A 131 -7.93 18.20 -1.52
CA LYS A 131 -7.31 18.93 -0.40
C LYS A 131 -7.72 20.41 -0.40
N HIS A 132 -8.98 20.70 -0.11
CA HIS A 132 -9.41 22.08 0.09
C HIS A 132 -10.18 22.24 1.39
N GLU A 133 -9.84 23.27 2.17
CA GLU A 133 -10.55 23.62 3.38
C GLU A 133 -11.99 24.07 3.03
N GLY A 134 -12.98 23.28 3.42
CA GLY A 134 -14.38 23.70 3.53
C GLY A 134 -15.30 23.50 2.33
N ALA A 135 -14.85 23.08 1.16
CA ALA A 135 -15.73 22.70 0.06
C ALA A 135 -15.33 21.32 -0.45
N GLY A 136 -16.21 20.36 -0.35
CA GLY A 136 -16.01 19.04 -0.98
C GLY A 136 -15.91 19.21 -2.48
N ILE A 137 -14.67 19.22 -3.01
CA ILE A 137 -14.44 19.15 -4.45
C ILE A 137 -14.50 17.68 -4.81
N ASP A 138 -15.36 17.35 -5.73
CA ASP A 138 -15.42 16.03 -6.34
C ASP A 138 -14.20 15.87 -7.26
N CYS A 139 -13.37 14.88 -6.98
CA CYS A 139 -12.19 14.54 -7.75
C CYS A 139 -12.25 13.09 -8.28
N GLU A 140 -13.47 12.53 -8.41
CA GLU A 140 -13.68 11.25 -9.07
C GLU A 140 -13.13 11.31 -10.50
N GLY A 141 -12.36 10.30 -10.90
CA GLY A 141 -11.75 10.25 -12.21
C GLY A 141 -10.44 11.00 -12.37
N GLU A 142 -9.97 11.74 -11.37
CA GLU A 142 -8.73 12.54 -11.46
C GLU A 142 -7.46 11.73 -11.14
N ARG A 143 -7.61 10.47 -10.65
CA ARG A 143 -6.51 9.51 -10.47
C ARG A 143 -7.01 8.11 -10.74
N ILE A 144 -6.57 7.54 -11.87
CA ILE A 144 -6.97 6.18 -12.28
C ILE A 144 -5.74 5.41 -12.71
N PHE A 145 -5.51 4.25 -12.11
CA PHE A 145 -4.40 3.36 -12.45
C PHE A 145 -4.71 1.90 -12.16
N ASP A 146 -4.01 1.03 -12.86
CA ASP A 146 -4.06 -0.42 -12.66
C ASP A 146 -2.99 -0.88 -11.70
N VAL A 147 -3.26 -1.98 -11.00
CA VAL A 147 -2.24 -2.73 -10.25
C VAL A 147 -2.15 -4.14 -10.81
N ALA A 148 -0.95 -4.58 -11.10
CA ALA A 148 -0.67 -5.95 -11.53
C ALA A 148 0.22 -6.68 -10.53
N ILE A 149 -0.01 -7.98 -10.40
CA ILE A 149 0.87 -8.91 -9.67
C ILE A 149 1.30 -10.01 -10.64
N ASN A 150 2.61 -10.19 -10.80
CA ASN A 150 3.20 -11.14 -11.76
C ASN A 150 2.57 -11.02 -13.16
N ASP A 151 2.55 -9.78 -13.70
CA ASP A 151 2.02 -9.41 -15.01
C ASP A 151 0.50 -9.62 -15.20
N SER A 152 -0.23 -9.99 -14.15
CA SER A 152 -1.69 -10.08 -14.18
C SER A 152 -2.30 -8.86 -13.51
N VAL A 153 -3.14 -8.10 -14.21
CA VAL A 153 -3.92 -7.01 -13.61
C VAL A 153 -4.87 -7.60 -12.58
N VAL A 154 -4.74 -7.15 -11.34
CA VAL A 154 -5.51 -7.63 -10.18
C VAL A 154 -6.43 -6.56 -9.60
N VAL A 155 -6.13 -5.30 -9.88
CA VAL A 155 -7.00 -4.15 -9.63
C VAL A 155 -7.00 -3.33 -10.92
N ASP A 156 -8.15 -3.24 -11.54
CA ASP A 156 -8.38 -2.53 -12.80
C ASP A 156 -9.04 -1.18 -12.48
N ASP A 157 -8.55 -0.10 -13.09
CA ASP A 157 -9.12 1.24 -12.98
C ASP A 157 -9.34 1.73 -11.53
N LEU A 158 -8.34 1.56 -10.67
CA LEU A 158 -8.44 2.04 -9.29
C LEU A 158 -8.50 3.56 -9.24
N ASP A 159 -9.67 4.09 -8.86
CA ASP A 159 -9.84 5.50 -8.49
C ASP A 159 -9.78 5.64 -6.96
N LEU A 160 -8.65 6.15 -6.46
CA LEU A 160 -8.44 6.27 -5.01
C LEU A 160 -9.39 7.28 -4.36
N TRP A 161 -9.72 8.35 -5.07
CA TRP A 161 -10.62 9.37 -4.54
C TRP A 161 -12.05 8.85 -4.43
N ALA A 162 -12.53 8.13 -5.44
CA ALA A 162 -13.84 7.49 -5.40
C ALA A 162 -13.93 6.42 -4.30
N GLU A 163 -12.83 5.70 -4.04
CA GLU A 163 -12.77 4.66 -2.99
C GLU A 163 -12.86 5.23 -1.56
N ALA A 164 -12.16 6.32 -1.28
CA ALA A 164 -11.98 6.77 0.11
C ALA A 164 -11.93 8.30 0.31
N GLY A 165 -11.88 9.09 -0.75
CA GLY A 165 -11.74 10.54 -0.70
C GLY A 165 -10.32 10.99 -0.30
N PHE A 166 -10.16 12.31 -0.16
CA PHE A 166 -8.90 12.90 0.28
C PHE A 166 -8.46 12.35 1.64
N ALA A 167 -7.20 11.93 1.74
CA ALA A 167 -6.58 11.33 2.93
C ALA A 167 -7.37 10.15 3.51
N GLY A 168 -8.24 9.53 2.73
CA GLY A 168 -8.97 8.33 3.10
C GLY A 168 -8.11 7.08 2.91
N ALA A 169 -8.01 6.25 3.96
CA ALA A 169 -7.30 4.98 3.89
C ALA A 169 -8.16 3.90 3.24
N CYS A 170 -7.60 3.16 2.30
CA CYS A 170 -8.22 1.98 1.72
C CYS A 170 -7.24 0.82 1.57
N LYS A 171 -7.78 -0.39 1.40
CA LYS A 171 -7.01 -1.62 1.26
C LYS A 171 -7.62 -2.50 0.17
N LYS A 172 -6.77 -3.01 -0.72
CA LYS A 172 -7.11 -4.08 -1.65
C LYS A 172 -6.42 -5.38 -1.20
N VAL A 173 -7.11 -6.48 -1.33
CA VAL A 173 -6.60 -7.80 -0.95
C VAL A 173 -6.74 -8.73 -2.13
N VAL A 174 -5.65 -9.40 -2.48
CA VAL A 174 -5.57 -10.28 -3.65
C VAL A 174 -4.89 -11.58 -3.25
N ASP A 175 -5.50 -12.71 -3.56
CA ASP A 175 -4.86 -14.02 -3.43
C ASP A 175 -4.18 -14.37 -4.76
N VAL A 176 -2.90 -14.71 -4.71
CA VAL A 176 -2.07 -15.00 -5.90
C VAL A 176 -1.30 -16.29 -5.73
N LYS A 177 -0.98 -16.92 -6.85
CA LYS A 177 -0.09 -18.08 -6.90
C LYS A 177 1.24 -17.69 -7.53
N VAL A 178 2.32 -17.86 -6.78
CA VAL A 178 3.67 -17.58 -7.24
C VAL A 178 4.36 -18.86 -7.70
N LYS A 179 5.06 -18.76 -8.82
CA LYS A 179 5.99 -19.77 -9.35
C LYS A 179 7.29 -19.08 -9.78
N GLY A 180 8.40 -19.74 -9.52
CA GLY A 180 9.73 -19.20 -9.89
C GLY A 180 10.34 -18.28 -8.83
N GLY A 181 9.80 -18.27 -7.62
CA GLY A 181 10.45 -17.62 -6.48
C GLY A 181 10.35 -16.10 -6.42
N LEU A 182 9.58 -15.46 -7.32
CA LEU A 182 9.48 -13.99 -7.39
C LEU A 182 8.02 -13.53 -7.44
N LEU A 183 7.67 -12.58 -6.58
CA LEU A 183 6.42 -11.85 -6.62
C LEU A 183 6.69 -10.40 -6.99
N THR A 184 6.14 -9.95 -8.12
CA THR A 184 6.30 -8.57 -8.61
C THR A 184 4.98 -7.83 -8.50
N ILE A 185 5.01 -6.61 -7.96
CA ILE A 185 3.88 -5.68 -7.95
C ILE A 185 4.25 -4.52 -8.87
N SER A 186 3.40 -4.22 -9.84
CA SER A 186 3.63 -3.15 -10.83
C SER A 186 2.35 -2.38 -11.11
N PHE A 187 2.50 -1.24 -11.78
CA PHE A 187 1.42 -0.35 -12.15
C PHE A 187 1.46 -0.14 -13.67
N PRO A 188 0.97 -1.13 -14.44
CA PRO A 188 1.19 -1.22 -15.88
C PRO A 188 0.52 -0.10 -16.67
N GLU A 189 -0.64 0.36 -16.22
CA GLU A 189 -1.36 1.46 -16.82
C GLU A 189 -1.71 2.52 -15.79
N VAL A 190 -1.38 3.78 -16.10
CA VAL A 190 -1.78 4.96 -15.35
C VAL A 190 -2.55 5.86 -16.31
N LYS A 191 -3.87 5.75 -16.27
CA LYS A 191 -4.77 6.47 -17.19
C LYS A 191 -4.81 7.96 -16.87
N VAL A 192 -4.94 8.29 -15.57
CA VAL A 192 -5.02 9.68 -15.10
C VAL A 192 -4.14 9.84 -13.85
N GLY A 193 -3.44 10.94 -13.75
CA GLY A 193 -2.60 11.28 -12.60
C GLY A 193 -1.35 10.41 -12.49
N GLU A 194 -1.05 9.95 -11.31
CA GLU A 194 0.09 9.11 -10.94
C GLU A 194 -0.39 7.91 -10.13
N ALA A 195 0.21 6.73 -10.34
CA ALA A 195 0.01 5.61 -9.42
C ALA A 195 0.63 5.92 -8.05
N ILE A 196 0.01 5.45 -6.99
CA ILE A 196 0.45 5.65 -5.61
C ILE A 196 0.31 4.35 -4.85
N ILE A 197 1.21 4.11 -3.90
CA ILE A 197 1.10 3.02 -2.91
C ILE A 197 1.67 3.47 -1.57
N SER A 198 0.95 3.19 -0.48
CA SER A 198 1.33 3.57 0.88
C SER A 198 1.98 2.42 1.65
N ALA A 199 1.46 1.21 1.55
CA ALA A 199 2.08 0.05 2.19
C ALA A 199 1.73 -1.26 1.46
N ILE A 200 2.58 -2.28 1.65
CA ILE A 200 2.42 -3.62 1.07
C ILE A 200 2.62 -4.65 2.17
N ALA A 201 1.73 -5.66 2.25
CA ALA A 201 1.97 -6.85 3.04
C ALA A 201 1.79 -8.11 2.19
N ILE A 202 2.67 -9.10 2.42
CA ILE A 202 2.64 -10.39 1.74
C ILE A 202 2.61 -11.48 2.79
N ALA A 203 1.59 -12.32 2.76
CA ALA A 203 1.38 -13.39 3.70
C ALA A 203 1.10 -14.71 3.00
N ALA A 204 1.64 -15.79 3.55
CA ALA A 204 1.33 -17.14 3.11
C ALA A 204 0.30 -17.78 4.03
N LYS A 205 -0.50 -18.69 3.49
CA LYS A 205 -1.50 -19.42 4.27
C LYS A 205 -0.82 -20.49 5.14
N GLY A 206 -1.12 -20.49 6.44
CA GLY A 206 -0.57 -21.45 7.39
C GLY A 206 0.84 -21.09 7.86
N GLU A 207 1.52 -22.07 8.46
CA GLU A 207 2.92 -21.95 8.86
C GLU A 207 3.83 -22.27 7.67
N ILE A 208 4.78 -21.41 7.40
CA ILE A 208 5.86 -21.71 6.42
C ILE A 208 6.96 -22.39 7.20
N GLY A 209 7.10 -23.68 7.02
CA GLY A 209 8.28 -24.40 7.51
C GLY A 209 9.53 -23.84 6.85
N ASP A 210 10.36 -23.12 7.60
CA ASP A 210 11.58 -22.41 7.17
C ASP A 210 11.43 -20.92 6.78
N ALA A 211 10.40 -20.22 7.23
CA ALA A 211 10.30 -18.76 7.07
C ALA A 211 11.55 -18.02 7.62
N GLU A 212 12.15 -18.51 8.71
CA GLU A 212 13.43 -17.98 9.24
C GLU A 212 14.61 -18.20 8.29
N LYS A 213 14.68 -19.32 7.59
CA LYS A 213 15.76 -19.57 6.61
C LYS A 213 15.64 -18.68 5.37
N TRP A 214 14.42 -18.35 4.95
CA TRP A 214 14.19 -17.45 3.85
C TRP A 214 14.61 -16.02 4.20
N ASN A 215 14.23 -15.53 5.36
CA ASN A 215 14.61 -14.21 5.85
C ASN A 215 16.15 -14.07 5.97
N THR A 216 16.85 -15.13 6.37
CA THR A 216 18.31 -15.12 6.54
C THR A 216 19.04 -15.27 5.20
N ALA A 217 18.49 -16.00 4.25
CA ALA A 217 19.14 -16.24 2.95
C ALA A 217 19.07 -15.04 1.98
N PHE A 218 18.06 -14.18 2.11
CA PHE A 218 17.85 -13.04 1.22
C PHE A 218 18.07 -11.67 1.85
N LYS A 219 18.00 -11.54 3.18
CA LYS A 219 18.36 -10.29 3.90
C LYS A 219 19.85 -10.17 4.18
N GLY A 220 20.66 -11.18 3.89
CA GLY A 220 22.08 -11.26 4.23
C GLY A 220 23.04 -11.27 3.03
N SER A 221 22.60 -10.90 1.82
CA SER A 221 23.48 -10.82 0.64
C SER A 221 23.51 -9.41 0.06
#